data_0ee4f10ca5dd1e3b3bad380197b79b41
#
_entry.id   0ee4f10ca5dd1e3b3bad380197b79b41
#
_cell.length_a   1.000
_cell.length_b   1.000
_cell.length_c   1.000
_cell.angle_alpha   90.00
_cell.angle_beta   90.00
_cell.angle_gamma   90.00
#
_symmetry.space_group_name_H-M   'P 1'
#
loop_
_entity.id
_entity.type
_entity.pdbx_description
1 polymer ?
#
loop_
_entity_poly.entity_id
_entity_poly.type
_entity_poly.pdbx_seq_one_letter_code
_entity_poly.pdbx_strand_id
1 'polypeptide(L)'
;MKVAIIYASTTGNTEAMANAIKDSVLSVTNDVVFGTADSANADEVLSSDVLLLGSPAMGDEVLEDSVEEFFGKIEDSISGKKIALFGSYDWGDGQWIRDWEDRVKAKGGVLAAESLIVHLTPEAEDIQKCADWAKSAVK
;
A
#
# COMPACT_ATOMS: atom_id res chain seq x y z
N MET A 1 -18.15 3.78 0.16
CA MET A 1 -16.88 3.23 -0.35
C MET A 1 -16.12 2.59 0.81
N LYS A 2 -15.64 1.38 0.60
CA LYS A 2 -14.81 0.66 1.56
C LYS A 2 -13.36 0.65 1.08
N VAL A 3 -12.43 1.08 1.93
CA VAL A 3 -11.00 1.17 1.61
C VAL A 3 -10.21 0.30 2.57
N ALA A 4 -9.34 -0.55 2.04
CA ALA A 4 -8.43 -1.34 2.85
C ALA A 4 -7.03 -0.72 2.77
N ILE A 5 -6.39 -0.54 3.90
CA ILE A 5 -5.01 -0.04 4.01
C ILE A 5 -4.23 -1.10 4.77
N ILE A 6 -3.42 -1.88 4.05
CA ILE A 6 -2.67 -3.00 4.62
C ILE A 6 -1.19 -2.80 4.33
N TYR A 7 -0.38 -2.92 5.35
CA TYR A 7 1.05 -2.60 5.23
C TYR A 7 1.91 -3.44 6.17
N ALA A 8 3.22 -3.35 5.97
CA ALA A 8 4.22 -3.79 6.94
C ALA A 8 5.22 -2.67 7.15
N SER A 9 5.85 -2.65 8.30
CA SER A 9 6.88 -1.66 8.62
C SER A 9 7.93 -2.30 9.52
N THR A 10 9.20 -2.09 9.21
CA THR A 10 10.32 -2.63 9.98
C THR A 10 11.00 -1.56 10.83
N THR A 11 11.05 -0.32 10.34
CA THR A 11 11.71 0.80 11.03
C THR A 11 10.77 1.91 11.45
N GLY A 12 9.47 1.77 11.14
CA GLY A 12 8.46 2.79 11.43
C GLY A 12 8.21 3.77 10.28
N ASN A 13 9.00 3.72 9.21
CA ASN A 13 8.85 4.67 8.10
C ASN A 13 7.58 4.41 7.29
N THR A 14 7.37 3.16 6.88
CA THR A 14 6.14 2.78 6.16
C THR A 14 4.92 2.96 7.05
N GLU A 15 5.05 2.70 8.35
CA GLU A 15 3.98 2.93 9.31
C GLU A 15 3.56 4.40 9.37
N ALA A 16 4.53 5.32 9.37
CA ALA A 16 4.23 6.75 9.36
C ALA A 16 3.48 7.14 8.10
N MET A 17 3.86 6.58 6.96
CA MET A 17 3.14 6.77 5.70
C MET A 17 1.71 6.24 5.82
N ALA A 18 1.55 5.01 6.33
CA ALA A 18 0.25 4.37 6.46
C ALA A 18 -0.70 5.16 7.36
N ASN A 19 -0.19 5.72 8.45
CA ASN A 19 -1.01 6.53 9.37
C ASN A 19 -1.49 7.83 8.69
N ALA A 20 -0.62 8.49 7.93
CA ALA A 20 -1.00 9.69 7.19
C ALA A 20 -2.05 9.38 6.13
N ILE A 21 -1.89 8.25 5.44
CA ILE A 21 -2.84 7.77 4.44
C ILE A 21 -4.18 7.46 5.11
N LYS A 22 -4.18 6.77 6.24
CA LYS A 22 -5.40 6.45 6.98
C LYS A 22 -6.16 7.72 7.36
N ASP A 23 -5.48 8.70 7.93
CA ASP A 23 -6.12 9.94 8.36
C ASP A 23 -6.75 10.68 7.18
N SER A 24 -6.07 10.67 6.05
CA SER A 24 -6.57 11.30 4.82
C SER A 24 -7.80 10.55 4.28
N VAL A 25 -7.75 9.23 4.24
CA VAL A 25 -8.89 8.42 3.77
C VAL A 25 -10.11 8.59 4.67
N LEU A 26 -9.90 8.71 5.98
CA LEU A 26 -11.00 8.92 6.93
C LEU A 26 -11.72 10.26 6.71
N SER A 27 -11.12 11.21 6.01
CA SER A 27 -11.79 12.45 5.62
C SER A 27 -12.74 12.24 4.43
N VAL A 28 -12.63 11.10 3.74
CA VAL A 28 -13.45 10.77 2.57
C VAL A 28 -14.50 9.71 2.91
N THR A 29 -14.13 8.70 3.70
CA THR A 29 -15.03 7.60 4.06
C THR A 29 -14.71 7.11 5.47
N ASN A 30 -15.72 6.62 6.18
CA ASN A 30 -15.53 6.01 7.50
C ASN A 30 -15.36 4.49 7.42
N ASP A 31 -15.57 3.90 6.24
CA ASP A 31 -15.49 2.45 6.05
C ASP A 31 -14.07 2.05 5.65
N VAL A 32 -13.20 1.96 6.65
CA VAL A 32 -11.76 1.71 6.45
C VAL A 32 -11.34 0.47 7.21
N VAL A 33 -10.67 -0.45 6.49
CA VAL A 33 -9.97 -1.59 7.09
C VAL A 33 -8.50 -1.20 7.16
N PHE A 34 -7.95 -1.11 8.36
CA PHE A 34 -6.57 -0.67 8.55
C PHE A 34 -5.82 -1.67 9.42
N GLY A 35 -4.69 -2.13 8.95
CA GLY A 35 -3.87 -3.06 9.72
C GLY A 35 -2.61 -3.49 9.02
N THR A 36 -1.87 -4.36 9.70
CA THR A 36 -0.63 -4.92 9.17
C THR A 36 -0.90 -6.20 8.38
N ALA A 37 0.01 -6.52 7.45
CA ALA A 37 -0.15 -7.66 6.56
C ALA A 37 -0.20 -9.00 7.31
N ASP A 38 0.50 -9.11 8.44
CA ASP A 38 0.56 -10.34 9.23
C ASP A 38 -0.74 -10.64 9.99
N SER A 39 -1.61 -9.65 10.16
CA SER A 39 -2.89 -9.81 10.86
C SER A 39 -4.10 -9.57 9.95
N ALA A 40 -3.90 -9.24 8.68
CA ALA A 40 -4.99 -8.90 7.78
C ALA A 40 -5.80 -10.13 7.37
N ASN A 41 -7.12 -9.93 7.21
CA ASN A 41 -8.03 -10.95 6.69
C ASN A 41 -8.20 -10.76 5.20
N ALA A 42 -7.79 -11.75 4.40
CA ALA A 42 -7.80 -11.66 2.94
C ALA A 42 -9.21 -11.41 2.38
N ASP A 43 -10.22 -12.09 2.89
CA ASP A 43 -11.60 -11.94 2.40
C ASP A 43 -12.14 -10.54 2.67
N GLU A 44 -11.86 -10.00 3.85
CA GLU A 44 -12.28 -8.64 4.21
C GLU A 44 -11.61 -7.60 3.33
N VAL A 45 -10.30 -7.76 3.09
CA VAL A 45 -9.55 -6.87 2.21
C VAL A 45 -10.10 -6.93 0.79
N LEU A 46 -10.34 -8.13 0.28
CA LEU A 46 -10.86 -8.31 -1.09
C LEU A 46 -12.29 -7.79 -1.26
N SER A 47 -13.05 -7.63 -0.17
CA SER A 47 -14.39 -7.03 -0.23
C SER A 47 -14.34 -5.50 -0.34
N SER A 48 -13.16 -4.90 -0.26
CA SER A 48 -13.00 -3.44 -0.33
C SER A 48 -13.02 -2.94 -1.77
N ASP A 49 -13.46 -1.70 -1.96
CA ASP A 49 -13.52 -1.07 -3.28
C ASP A 49 -12.13 -0.64 -3.76
N VAL A 50 -11.28 -0.20 -2.85
CA VAL A 50 -9.90 0.22 -3.14
C VAL A 50 -8.97 -0.40 -2.11
N LEU A 51 -7.86 -0.95 -2.59
CA LEU A 51 -6.82 -1.53 -1.75
C LEU A 51 -5.57 -0.64 -1.82
N LEU A 52 -5.16 -0.11 -0.67
CA LEU A 52 -3.92 0.64 -0.54
C LEU A 52 -2.93 -0.25 0.20
N LEU A 53 -1.92 -0.74 -0.50
CA LEU A 53 -1.00 -1.75 0.02
C LEU A 53 0.41 -1.17 0.16
N GLY A 54 1.03 -1.37 1.31
CA GLY A 54 2.33 -0.80 1.60
C GLY A 54 3.37 -1.80 2.08
N SER A 55 4.61 -1.59 1.66
CA SER A 55 5.76 -2.40 2.05
C SER A 55 7.04 -1.58 1.99
N PRO A 56 7.94 -1.70 3.00
CA PRO A 56 9.29 -1.17 2.81
C PRO A 56 10.03 -2.02 1.78
N ALA A 57 11.03 -1.44 1.13
CA ALA A 57 11.96 -2.21 0.31
C ALA A 57 12.89 -2.99 1.25
N MET A 58 12.96 -4.30 1.07
CA MET A 58 13.85 -5.15 1.84
C MET A 58 15.10 -5.49 1.02
N GLY A 59 16.14 -5.92 1.67
CA GLY A 59 17.40 -6.41 1.14
C GLY A 59 17.65 -6.18 -0.37
N ASP A 60 17.29 -7.13 -1.19
CA ASP A 60 17.50 -7.09 -2.64
C ASP A 60 16.37 -6.38 -3.40
N GLU A 61 15.77 -5.36 -2.81
CA GLU A 61 14.60 -4.66 -3.36
C GLU A 61 13.43 -5.62 -3.60
N VAL A 62 13.03 -6.29 -2.52
CA VAL A 62 11.88 -7.19 -2.53
C VAL A 62 10.88 -6.74 -1.47
N LEU A 63 9.65 -7.28 -1.54
CA LEU A 63 8.63 -6.99 -0.53
C LEU A 63 9.05 -7.57 0.82
N GLU A 64 8.59 -6.92 1.90
CA GLU A 64 8.73 -7.47 3.24
C GLU A 64 7.96 -8.80 3.31
N ASP A 65 8.48 -9.77 4.09
CA ASP A 65 7.97 -11.15 4.09
C ASP A 65 6.46 -11.28 4.35
N SER A 66 5.93 -10.54 5.32
CA SER A 66 4.51 -10.64 5.64
C SER A 66 3.62 -10.06 4.54
N VAL A 67 4.11 -9.03 3.84
CA VAL A 67 3.42 -8.46 2.67
C VAL A 67 3.45 -9.46 1.52
N GLU A 68 4.61 -10.07 1.27
CA GLU A 68 4.72 -11.08 0.22
C GLU A 68 3.76 -12.25 0.47
N GLU A 69 3.70 -12.72 1.70
CA GLU A 69 2.80 -13.80 2.09
C GLU A 69 1.34 -13.38 1.92
N PHE A 70 0.97 -12.20 2.42
CA PHE A 70 -0.40 -11.69 2.32
C PHE A 70 -0.80 -11.48 0.86
N PHE A 71 0.06 -10.82 0.09
CA PHE A 71 -0.24 -10.56 -1.32
C PHE A 71 -0.40 -11.87 -2.10
N GLY A 72 0.41 -12.86 -1.80
CA GLY A 72 0.28 -14.19 -2.39
C GLY A 72 -1.11 -14.81 -2.17
N LYS A 73 -1.74 -14.50 -1.04
CA LYS A 73 -3.11 -15.00 -0.74
C LYS A 73 -4.19 -14.32 -1.56
N ILE A 74 -4.00 -13.07 -1.96
CA ILE A 74 -5.01 -12.29 -2.69
C ILE A 74 -4.69 -12.13 -4.18
N GLU A 75 -3.49 -12.43 -4.58
CA GLU A 75 -2.96 -12.14 -5.92
C GLU A 75 -3.84 -12.67 -7.04
N ASP A 76 -4.38 -13.87 -6.90
CA ASP A 76 -5.21 -14.48 -7.93
C ASP A 76 -6.66 -13.99 -7.92
N SER A 77 -7.03 -13.14 -6.97
CA SER A 77 -8.40 -12.64 -6.79
C SER A 77 -8.53 -11.13 -6.99
N ILE A 78 -7.52 -10.46 -7.53
CA ILE A 78 -7.51 -9.00 -7.66
C ILE A 78 -7.96 -8.48 -9.01
N SER A 79 -8.40 -9.34 -9.93
CA SER A 79 -8.85 -8.89 -11.25
C SER A 79 -9.96 -7.85 -11.13
N GLY A 80 -9.75 -6.68 -11.75
CA GLY A 80 -10.70 -5.56 -11.70
C GLY A 80 -10.65 -4.72 -10.43
N LYS A 81 -9.87 -5.11 -9.44
CA LYS A 81 -9.73 -4.35 -8.19
C LYS A 81 -8.87 -3.12 -8.40
N LYS A 82 -9.27 -2.01 -7.78
CA LYS A 82 -8.47 -0.79 -7.76
C LYS A 82 -7.44 -0.90 -6.64
N ILE A 83 -6.17 -0.83 -7.00
CA ILE A 83 -5.05 -1.00 -6.08
C ILE A 83 -4.07 0.13 -6.25
N ALA A 84 -3.55 0.67 -5.16
CA ALA A 84 -2.46 1.63 -5.19
C ALA A 84 -1.41 1.22 -4.17
N LEU A 85 -0.15 1.40 -4.49
CA LEU A 85 0.97 0.88 -3.73
C LEU A 85 1.80 2.00 -3.13
N PHE A 86 2.30 1.81 -1.92
CA PHE A 86 3.16 2.78 -1.27
C PHE A 86 4.27 2.08 -0.48
N GLY A 87 5.30 2.82 -0.15
CA GLY A 87 6.36 2.26 0.67
C GLY A 87 7.54 3.17 0.87
N SER A 88 8.39 2.79 1.81
CA SER A 88 9.63 3.50 2.13
C SER A 88 10.82 2.66 1.70
N TYR A 89 11.94 3.33 1.43
CA TYR A 89 13.16 2.64 1.04
C TYR A 89 14.39 3.36 1.58
N ASP A 90 15.47 2.62 1.76
CA ASP A 90 16.75 3.13 2.26
C ASP A 90 17.74 3.25 1.09
N TRP A 91 17.95 2.17 0.34
CA TRP A 91 18.81 2.18 -0.83
C TRP A 91 18.06 1.61 -2.04
N GLY A 92 18.62 1.78 -3.21
CA GLY A 92 17.94 1.43 -4.44
C GLY A 92 17.12 2.60 -4.96
N ASP A 93 16.20 2.33 -5.88
CA ASP A 93 15.47 3.40 -6.59
C ASP A 93 13.99 3.09 -6.83
N GLY A 94 13.42 2.15 -6.07
CA GLY A 94 12.01 1.81 -6.22
C GLY A 94 11.75 0.55 -7.04
N GLN A 95 12.76 -0.25 -7.33
CA GLN A 95 12.57 -1.46 -8.12
C GLN A 95 11.57 -2.43 -7.49
N TRP A 96 11.58 -2.57 -6.15
CA TRP A 96 10.65 -3.47 -5.46
C TRP A 96 9.18 -3.12 -5.75
N ILE A 97 8.87 -1.84 -5.84
CA ILE A 97 7.48 -1.42 -6.03
C ILE A 97 7.09 -1.44 -7.51
N ARG A 98 8.05 -1.22 -8.41
CA ARG A 98 7.81 -1.40 -9.86
C ARG A 98 7.52 -2.87 -10.18
N ASP A 99 8.26 -3.79 -9.57
CA ASP A 99 8.01 -5.22 -9.71
C ASP A 99 6.63 -5.58 -9.15
N TRP A 100 6.24 -4.97 -8.05
CA TRP A 100 4.92 -5.16 -7.45
C TRP A 100 3.81 -4.66 -8.37
N GLU A 101 4.01 -3.48 -8.96
CA GLU A 101 3.06 -2.95 -9.97
C GLU A 101 2.85 -3.94 -11.12
N ASP A 102 3.94 -4.52 -11.61
CA ASP A 102 3.88 -5.50 -12.70
C ASP A 102 3.08 -6.74 -12.27
N ARG A 103 3.24 -7.19 -11.04
CA ARG A 103 2.46 -8.32 -10.51
C ARG A 103 0.97 -7.98 -10.42
N VAL A 104 0.63 -6.78 -9.97
CA VAL A 104 -0.75 -6.32 -9.90
C VAL A 104 -1.39 -6.33 -11.29
N LYS A 105 -0.71 -5.74 -12.26
CA LYS A 105 -1.20 -5.69 -13.64
C LYS A 105 -1.32 -7.07 -14.26
N ALA A 106 -0.35 -7.96 -14.01
CA ALA A 106 -0.34 -9.31 -14.56
C ALA A 106 -1.56 -10.13 -14.12
N LYS A 107 -2.13 -9.80 -12.96
CA LYS A 107 -3.30 -10.48 -12.41
C LYS A 107 -4.62 -9.71 -12.66
N GLY A 108 -4.56 -8.69 -13.50
CA GLY A 108 -5.74 -7.92 -13.88
C GLY A 108 -6.15 -6.83 -12.91
N GLY A 109 -5.33 -6.54 -11.91
CA GLY A 109 -5.58 -5.41 -11.01
C GLY A 109 -5.41 -4.08 -11.73
N VAL A 110 -6.11 -3.06 -11.27
CA VAL A 110 -6.09 -1.72 -11.85
C VAL A 110 -5.36 -0.79 -10.89
N LEU A 111 -4.27 -0.18 -11.35
CA LEU A 111 -3.54 0.79 -10.54
C LEU A 111 -4.35 2.08 -10.43
N ALA A 112 -4.80 2.40 -9.22
CA ALA A 112 -5.65 3.57 -8.95
C ALA A 112 -4.86 4.87 -8.92
N ALA A 113 -3.54 4.79 -8.73
CA ALA A 113 -2.64 5.94 -8.67
C ALA A 113 -1.21 5.48 -8.93
N GLU A 114 -0.31 6.41 -9.23
CA GLU A 114 1.11 6.11 -9.26
C GLU A 114 1.55 5.64 -7.88
N SER A 115 2.51 4.72 -7.82
CA SER A 115 3.05 4.26 -6.55
C SER A 115 3.75 5.41 -5.82
N LEU A 116 3.52 5.49 -4.50
CA LEU A 116 4.11 6.51 -3.65
C LEU A 116 5.30 5.94 -2.91
N ILE A 117 6.48 6.48 -3.15
CA ILE A 117 7.69 6.04 -2.46
C ILE A 117 8.33 7.21 -1.70
N VAL A 118 8.84 6.91 -0.50
CA VAL A 118 9.53 7.89 0.34
C VAL A 118 10.88 7.33 0.74
N HIS A 119 11.93 8.12 0.54
CA HIS A 119 13.29 7.74 0.90
C HIS A 119 13.54 8.03 2.38
N LEU A 120 13.88 6.99 3.13
CA LEU A 120 14.19 7.08 4.56
C LEU A 120 12.97 7.54 5.39
N THR A 121 13.21 8.30 6.44
CA THR A 121 12.16 8.75 7.37
C THR A 121 11.30 9.83 6.72
N PRO A 122 9.96 9.67 6.68
CA PRO A 122 9.09 10.69 6.12
C PRO A 122 9.19 12.01 6.90
N GLU A 123 9.42 13.10 6.18
CA GLU A 123 9.39 14.44 6.73
C GLU A 123 8.00 15.05 6.55
N ALA A 124 7.78 16.26 7.05
CA ALA A 124 6.47 16.92 6.97
C ALA A 124 5.95 17.00 5.53
N GLU A 125 6.84 17.29 4.58
CA GLU A 125 6.48 17.34 3.14
C GLU A 125 6.05 15.98 2.62
N ASP A 126 6.74 14.91 3.04
CA ASP A 126 6.39 13.54 2.64
C ASP A 126 5.03 13.12 3.22
N ILE A 127 4.76 13.50 4.46
CA ILE A 127 3.47 13.22 5.10
C ILE A 127 2.34 13.91 4.34
N GLN A 128 2.54 15.15 3.89
CA GLN A 128 1.56 15.86 3.08
C GLN A 128 1.35 15.17 1.73
N LYS A 129 2.41 14.70 1.11
CA LYS A 129 2.32 13.93 -0.13
C LYS A 129 1.53 12.64 0.07
N CYS A 130 1.71 11.96 1.19
CA CYS A 130 0.94 10.76 1.54
C CYS A 130 -0.56 11.09 1.60
N ALA A 131 -0.92 12.18 2.26
CA ALA A 131 -2.30 12.59 2.40
C ALA A 131 -2.94 12.93 1.04
N ASP A 132 -2.23 13.68 0.20
CA ASP A 132 -2.73 14.07 -1.12
C ASP A 132 -2.85 12.86 -2.04
N TRP A 133 -1.87 11.97 -2.00
CA TRP A 133 -1.87 10.73 -2.77
C TRP A 133 -3.07 9.84 -2.41
N ALA A 134 -3.34 9.71 -1.11
CA ALA A 134 -4.44 8.89 -0.64
C ALA A 134 -5.79 9.40 -1.15
N LYS A 135 -6.02 10.71 -1.13
CA LYS A 135 -7.26 11.31 -1.65
C LYS A 135 -7.40 11.06 -3.15
N SER A 136 -6.30 11.13 -3.87
CA SER A 136 -6.27 10.85 -5.31
C SER A 136 -6.58 9.39 -5.60
N ALA A 137 -6.03 8.48 -4.81
CA ALA A 137 -6.20 7.03 -5.01
C ALA A 137 -7.63 6.55 -4.75
N VAL A 138 -8.37 7.22 -3.84
CA VAL A 138 -9.72 6.79 -3.46
C VAL A 138 -10.85 7.59 -4.13
N LYS A 139 -10.51 8.38 -5.11
CA LYS A 139 -11.53 9.11 -5.86
C LYS A 139 -12.43 8.20 -6.70
#